data_561fef5239e6146336c0de9fba752a49
#
_entry.id   561fef5239e6146336c0de9fba752a49
#
_cell.length_a   1.000
_cell.length_b   1.000
_cell.length_c   1.000
_cell.angle_alpha   90.00
_cell.angle_beta   90.00
_cell.angle_gamma   90.00
#
_symmetry.space_group_name_H-M   'P 1'
#
loop_
_entity.id
_entity.type
_entity.pdbx_description
1 polymer ?
#
loop_
_entity_poly.entity_id
_entity_poly.type
_entity_poly.pdbx_seq_one_letter_code
_entity_poly.pdbx_strand_id
1 'polypeptide(L)'
;MADINQMTITDAVKDSFRERSSERFSFLLDKLIEHLHDFTRETNLTQEEWLYTLNFLYDCGQISTPERHEFILLSDVLGWSALVDMVNTKGGGTELSNLGPFYLKDAPVTPLGADIAKDREGVIVLANGIVRDTLGNPLPGAIVDTWQADGSGMYPIQDASQNAMDLRGRFSTDDEGRYYYTTVLPKSYTVPYDGPVGKLLRAGNRHAWRSKHFHYMVGAPRMRAIITEVFFEGDEYIDSDAVFGVRRSLIGKLKRVPSDANLEYDLERRPDARVDFDFVLAPAA
;
A
#
# COMPACT_ATOMS: atom_id res chain seq x y z
N MET A 1 -48.71 6.54 6.32
CA MET A 1 -47.32 6.63 6.78
C MET A 1 -46.86 5.25 7.17
N ALA A 2 -45.77 4.76 6.68
CA ALA A 2 -45.22 3.49 7.14
C ALA A 2 -44.83 3.64 8.62
N ASP A 3 -45.18 2.63 9.43
CA ASP A 3 -44.76 2.60 10.83
C ASP A 3 -43.28 2.26 10.90
N ILE A 4 -42.46 3.27 11.21
CA ILE A 4 -40.99 3.14 11.32
C ILE A 4 -40.65 2.63 12.72
N ASN A 5 -40.11 1.41 12.76
CA ASN A 5 -39.66 0.73 13.98
C ASN A 5 -38.37 -0.09 13.70
N GLN A 6 -37.84 -0.77 14.71
CA GLN A 6 -36.59 -1.52 14.60
C GLN A 6 -36.57 -2.55 13.44
N MET A 7 -37.71 -3.10 13.05
CA MET A 7 -37.83 -4.13 12.01
C MET A 7 -38.02 -3.53 10.62
N THR A 8 -38.64 -2.34 10.51
CA THR A 8 -39.03 -1.74 9.22
C THR A 8 -38.07 -0.66 8.74
N ILE A 9 -37.24 -0.09 9.62
CA ILE A 9 -36.37 1.05 9.29
C ILE A 9 -35.36 0.72 8.19
N THR A 10 -34.80 -0.48 8.16
CA THR A 10 -33.79 -0.88 7.16
C THR A 10 -34.37 -0.78 5.75
N ASP A 11 -35.54 -1.38 5.52
CA ASP A 11 -36.18 -1.36 4.21
C ASP A 11 -36.66 0.06 3.85
N ALA A 12 -37.21 0.79 4.80
CA ALA A 12 -37.63 2.17 4.56
C ALA A 12 -36.48 3.08 4.12
N VAL A 13 -35.29 2.93 4.73
CA VAL A 13 -34.10 3.69 4.34
C VAL A 13 -33.61 3.25 2.95
N LYS A 14 -33.53 1.95 2.67
CA LYS A 14 -33.14 1.42 1.36
C LYS A 14 -34.08 1.92 0.25
N ASP A 15 -35.37 1.84 0.45
CA ASP A 15 -36.39 2.30 -0.51
C ASP A 15 -36.28 3.80 -0.81
N SER A 16 -35.91 4.61 0.18
CA SER A 16 -35.77 6.06 -0.01
C SER A 16 -34.67 6.46 -1.01
N PHE A 17 -33.72 5.57 -1.29
CA PHE A 17 -32.59 5.81 -2.23
C PHE A 17 -32.81 5.18 -3.62
N ARG A 18 -33.79 4.29 -3.82
CA ARG A 18 -33.94 3.51 -5.07
C ARG A 18 -34.37 4.32 -6.27
N GLU A 19 -35.21 5.32 -6.12
CA GLU A 19 -35.90 5.97 -7.25
C GLU A 19 -35.01 6.77 -8.20
N ARG A 20 -33.77 7.15 -7.82
CA ARG A 20 -32.89 8.04 -8.61
C ARG A 20 -31.44 7.60 -8.68
N SER A 21 -31.12 6.39 -8.27
CA SER A 21 -29.75 5.90 -8.17
C SER A 21 -29.41 4.90 -9.28
N SER A 22 -28.13 4.83 -9.71
CA SER A 22 -27.68 3.75 -10.57
C SER A 22 -27.76 2.40 -9.85
N GLU A 23 -27.97 1.32 -10.59
CA GLU A 23 -28.08 -0.04 -10.01
C GLU A 23 -26.90 -0.38 -9.10
N ARG A 24 -25.68 -0.06 -9.53
CA ARG A 24 -24.46 -0.33 -8.75
C ARG A 24 -24.43 0.47 -7.45
N PHE A 25 -24.79 1.74 -7.50
CA PHE A 25 -24.82 2.58 -6.30
C PHE A 25 -25.88 2.10 -5.32
N SER A 26 -27.09 1.81 -5.79
CA SER A 26 -28.18 1.27 -4.96
C SER A 26 -27.75 -0.04 -4.29
N PHE A 27 -27.15 -0.96 -5.03
CA PHE A 27 -26.66 -2.23 -4.48
C PHE A 27 -25.63 -2.03 -3.35
N LEU A 28 -24.65 -1.12 -3.56
CA LEU A 28 -23.62 -0.84 -2.55
C LEU A 28 -24.21 -0.20 -1.29
N LEU A 29 -25.13 0.75 -1.48
CA LEU A 29 -25.78 1.45 -0.38
C LEU A 29 -26.70 0.52 0.40
N ASP A 30 -27.47 -0.32 -0.27
CA ASP A 30 -28.33 -1.34 0.35
C ASP A 30 -27.50 -2.25 1.28
N LYS A 31 -26.34 -2.72 0.79
CA LYS A 31 -25.44 -3.57 1.60
C LYS A 31 -24.84 -2.82 2.78
N LEU A 32 -24.41 -1.57 2.58
CA LEU A 32 -23.89 -0.76 3.67
C LEU A 32 -24.95 -0.54 4.77
N ILE A 33 -26.18 -0.20 4.38
CA ILE A 33 -27.30 0.04 5.31
C ILE A 33 -27.62 -1.26 6.08
N GLU A 34 -27.72 -2.40 5.37
CA GLU A 34 -27.94 -3.70 6.00
C GLU A 34 -26.90 -3.97 7.10
N HIS A 35 -25.62 -3.94 6.74
CA HIS A 35 -24.53 -4.26 7.70
C HIS A 35 -24.44 -3.25 8.85
N LEU A 36 -24.69 -1.96 8.60
CA LEU A 36 -24.68 -0.93 9.65
C LEU A 36 -25.83 -1.14 10.65
N HIS A 37 -27.04 -1.41 10.15
CA HIS A 37 -28.18 -1.66 10.99
C HIS A 37 -28.10 -2.98 11.75
N ASP A 38 -27.57 -4.04 11.10
CA ASP A 38 -27.35 -5.32 11.75
C ASP A 38 -26.29 -5.22 12.84
N PHE A 39 -25.17 -4.54 12.58
CA PHE A 39 -24.18 -4.23 13.62
C PHE A 39 -24.82 -3.55 14.83
N THR A 40 -25.67 -2.54 14.60
CA THR A 40 -26.37 -1.81 15.68
C THR A 40 -27.26 -2.75 16.51
N ARG A 41 -28.00 -3.68 15.86
CA ARG A 41 -28.89 -4.63 16.55
C ARG A 41 -28.10 -5.71 17.30
N GLU A 42 -27.09 -6.29 16.63
CA GLU A 42 -26.29 -7.39 17.17
C GLU A 42 -25.47 -6.97 18.40
N THR A 43 -24.98 -5.73 18.40
CA THR A 43 -24.18 -5.18 19.51
C THR A 43 -25.04 -4.52 20.58
N ASN A 44 -26.35 -4.28 20.32
CA ASN A 44 -27.20 -3.41 21.16
C ASN A 44 -26.53 -2.06 21.42
N LEU A 45 -25.99 -1.44 20.36
CA LEU A 45 -25.20 -0.21 20.41
C LEU A 45 -25.94 0.87 21.21
N THR A 46 -25.31 1.37 22.26
CA THR A 46 -25.86 2.45 23.08
C THR A 46 -25.77 3.80 22.40
N GLN A 47 -26.57 4.77 22.83
CA GLN A 47 -26.49 6.15 22.32
C GLN A 47 -25.13 6.80 22.65
N GLU A 48 -24.52 6.47 23.78
CA GLU A 48 -23.21 6.97 24.18
C GLU A 48 -22.11 6.44 23.23
N GLU A 49 -22.10 5.14 22.94
CA GLU A 49 -21.15 4.53 21.99
C GLU A 49 -21.36 5.04 20.57
N TRP A 50 -22.60 5.22 20.15
CA TRP A 50 -22.93 5.81 18.86
C TRP A 50 -22.39 7.25 18.76
N LEU A 51 -22.64 8.09 19.75
CA LEU A 51 -22.17 9.48 19.77
C LEU A 51 -20.64 9.54 19.84
N TYR A 52 -19.99 8.65 20.61
CA TYR A 52 -18.54 8.53 20.65
C TYR A 52 -17.98 8.21 19.25
N THR A 53 -18.60 7.27 18.53
CA THR A 53 -18.20 6.93 17.18
C THR A 53 -18.31 8.10 16.20
N LEU A 54 -19.41 8.87 16.27
CA LEU A 54 -19.57 10.06 15.42
C LEU A 54 -18.53 11.15 15.74
N ASN A 55 -18.21 11.37 17.01
CA ASN A 55 -17.17 12.31 17.42
C ASN A 55 -15.78 11.84 16.96
N PHE A 56 -15.50 10.56 17.06
CA PHE A 56 -14.26 9.97 16.51
C PHE A 56 -14.12 10.22 15.00
N LEU A 57 -15.18 9.99 14.21
CA LEU A 57 -15.17 10.27 12.77
C LEU A 57 -15.03 11.77 12.48
N TYR A 58 -15.68 12.62 13.27
CA TYR A 58 -15.52 14.07 13.16
C TYR A 58 -14.06 14.49 13.40
N ASP A 59 -13.42 13.98 14.45
CA ASP A 59 -12.01 14.24 14.77
C ASP A 59 -11.07 13.75 13.64
N CYS A 60 -11.36 12.60 13.02
CA CYS A 60 -10.64 12.14 11.82
C CYS A 60 -10.75 13.16 10.67
N GLY A 61 -11.94 13.74 10.47
CA GLY A 61 -12.15 14.78 9.48
C GLY A 61 -11.36 16.05 9.79
N GLN A 62 -11.36 16.49 11.06
CA GLN A 62 -10.68 17.72 11.48
C GLN A 62 -9.15 17.66 11.31
N ILE A 63 -8.52 16.50 11.51
CA ILE A 63 -7.06 16.35 11.37
C ILE A 63 -6.62 16.03 9.93
N SER A 64 -7.56 15.70 9.04
CA SER A 64 -7.25 15.34 7.66
C SER A 64 -6.88 16.56 6.83
N THR A 65 -5.79 16.44 6.05
CA THR A 65 -5.34 17.39 5.03
C THR A 65 -5.04 16.62 3.73
N PRO A 66 -4.74 17.29 2.62
CA PRO A 66 -4.28 16.60 1.39
C PRO A 66 -3.04 15.73 1.60
N GLU A 67 -2.16 16.11 2.55
CA GLU A 67 -0.90 15.41 2.86
C GLU A 67 -1.07 14.37 3.96
N ARG A 68 -2.16 14.43 4.72
CA ARG A 68 -2.49 13.50 5.82
C ARG A 68 -3.95 13.12 5.77
N HIS A 69 -4.26 11.95 5.28
CA HIS A 69 -5.63 11.49 5.13
C HIS A 69 -6.00 10.47 6.23
N GLU A 70 -6.53 10.95 7.35
CA GLU A 70 -6.80 10.12 8.53
C GLU A 70 -7.86 9.03 8.26
N PHE A 71 -8.81 9.24 7.32
CA PHE A 71 -9.77 8.21 6.94
C PHE A 71 -9.13 7.06 6.13
N ILE A 72 -8.10 7.36 5.31
CA ILE A 72 -7.32 6.31 4.65
C ILE A 72 -6.59 5.50 5.73
N LEU A 73 -5.93 6.17 6.67
CA LEU A 73 -5.26 5.50 7.78
C LEU A 73 -6.23 4.64 8.60
N LEU A 74 -7.45 5.13 8.86
CA LEU A 74 -8.51 4.35 9.52
C LEU A 74 -8.85 3.09 8.72
N SER A 75 -9.04 3.22 7.41
CA SER A 75 -9.30 2.09 6.51
C SER A 75 -8.16 1.07 6.55
N ASP A 76 -6.91 1.56 6.56
CA ASP A 76 -5.71 0.71 6.58
C ASP A 76 -5.61 -0.10 7.88
N VAL A 77 -5.75 0.57 9.04
CA VAL A 77 -5.61 -0.12 10.33
C VAL A 77 -6.79 -1.06 10.66
N LEU A 78 -7.94 -0.86 10.02
CA LEU A 78 -9.07 -1.79 10.07
C LEU A 78 -8.95 -2.92 9.04
N GLY A 79 -7.91 -2.93 8.19
CA GLY A 79 -7.70 -3.93 7.14
C GLY A 79 -8.66 -3.81 5.96
N TRP A 80 -9.44 -2.73 5.89
CA TRP A 80 -10.40 -2.54 4.79
C TRP A 80 -9.70 -2.28 3.47
N SER A 81 -8.70 -1.42 3.43
CA SER A 81 -7.84 -1.20 2.24
C SER A 81 -7.24 -2.52 1.77
N ALA A 82 -6.64 -3.28 2.67
CA ALA A 82 -6.05 -4.58 2.37
C ALA A 82 -7.08 -5.59 1.80
N LEU A 83 -8.30 -5.61 2.35
CA LEU A 83 -9.37 -6.47 1.83
C LEU A 83 -9.83 -6.02 0.43
N VAL A 84 -9.92 -4.71 0.17
CA VAL A 84 -10.24 -4.17 -1.15
C VAL A 84 -9.19 -4.61 -2.17
N ASP A 85 -7.90 -4.56 -1.82
CA ASP A 85 -6.81 -5.05 -2.68
C ASP A 85 -6.95 -6.54 -2.97
N MET A 86 -7.21 -7.38 -1.94
CA MET A 86 -7.39 -8.83 -2.10
C MET A 86 -8.55 -9.17 -3.03
N VAL A 87 -9.74 -8.55 -2.87
CA VAL A 87 -10.89 -8.85 -3.72
C VAL A 87 -10.74 -8.32 -5.14
N ASN A 88 -9.80 -7.40 -5.37
CA ASN A 88 -9.48 -6.86 -6.67
C ASN A 88 -8.24 -7.49 -7.33
N THR A 89 -7.46 -8.29 -6.60
CA THR A 89 -6.40 -9.11 -7.17
C THR A 89 -7.01 -10.24 -7.99
N LYS A 90 -6.94 -10.14 -9.31
CA LYS A 90 -7.54 -11.11 -10.25
C LYS A 90 -6.52 -11.50 -11.31
N GLY A 91 -6.69 -12.70 -11.88
CA GLY A 91 -5.96 -13.12 -13.08
C GLY A 91 -4.56 -13.69 -12.84
N GLY A 92 -4.20 -14.05 -11.61
CA GLY A 92 -2.93 -14.75 -11.32
C GLY A 92 -1.67 -13.88 -11.39
N GLY A 93 -1.82 -12.55 -11.33
CA GLY A 93 -0.70 -11.61 -11.24
C GLY A 93 -0.13 -11.47 -9.83
N THR A 94 0.90 -10.64 -9.69
CA THR A 94 1.42 -10.23 -8.37
C THR A 94 0.30 -9.62 -7.53
N GLU A 95 0.24 -9.99 -6.26
CA GLU A 95 -0.76 -9.48 -5.33
C GLU A 95 -0.64 -7.97 -5.13
N LEU A 96 -1.78 -7.29 -4.98
CA LEU A 96 -1.83 -5.87 -4.68
C LEU A 96 -1.51 -5.62 -3.20
N SER A 97 -0.95 -4.46 -2.92
CA SER A 97 -0.77 -3.94 -1.57
C SER A 97 -0.92 -2.41 -1.56
N ASN A 98 -0.72 -1.80 -0.41
CA ASN A 98 -1.07 -0.41 -0.19
C ASN A 98 -0.24 0.57 -1.04
N LEU A 99 -0.88 1.58 -1.64
CA LEU A 99 -0.20 2.70 -2.28
C LEU A 99 0.60 3.51 -1.25
N GLY A 100 0.07 3.63 -0.04
CA GLY A 100 0.60 4.49 0.99
C GLY A 100 0.38 6.00 0.69
N PRO A 101 0.54 6.85 1.70
CA PRO A 101 0.28 8.29 1.58
C PRO A 101 1.43 9.08 0.94
N PHE A 102 2.58 8.45 0.70
CA PHE A 102 3.81 9.13 0.25
C PHE A 102 4.12 8.95 -1.23
N TYR A 103 3.21 8.37 -2.01
CA TYR A 103 3.36 8.35 -3.46
C TYR A 103 3.34 9.76 -4.04
N LEU A 104 4.31 10.07 -4.90
CA LEU A 104 4.34 11.29 -5.69
C LEU A 104 4.31 10.93 -7.17
N LYS A 105 3.42 11.59 -7.90
CA LYS A 105 3.35 11.47 -9.34
C LYS A 105 4.62 12.05 -9.98
N ASP A 106 4.96 11.52 -11.16
CA ASP A 106 6.06 12.04 -11.98
C ASP A 106 7.47 11.90 -11.34
N ALA A 107 7.71 10.73 -10.71
CA ALA A 107 9.05 10.35 -10.32
C ALA A 107 10.04 10.47 -11.50
N PRO A 108 11.32 10.81 -11.26
CA PRO A 108 12.30 10.99 -12.34
C PRO A 108 12.48 9.71 -13.14
N VAL A 109 12.49 9.83 -14.48
CA VAL A 109 12.90 8.74 -15.36
C VAL A 109 14.37 8.45 -15.09
N THR A 110 14.66 7.20 -14.74
CA THR A 110 15.94 6.79 -14.19
C THR A 110 16.48 5.63 -15.02
N PRO A 111 17.75 5.64 -15.42
CA PRO A 111 18.36 4.53 -16.15
C PRO A 111 18.47 3.29 -15.26
N LEU A 112 18.45 2.11 -15.88
CA LEU A 112 18.74 0.85 -15.19
C LEU A 112 20.15 0.90 -14.59
N GLY A 113 20.32 0.37 -13.39
CA GLY A 113 21.58 0.38 -12.65
C GLY A 113 21.87 1.64 -11.82
N ALA A 114 21.02 2.66 -11.92
CA ALA A 114 21.20 3.89 -11.15
C ALA A 114 21.10 3.67 -9.63
N ASP A 115 21.78 4.52 -8.87
CA ASP A 115 21.64 4.59 -7.40
C ASP A 115 20.64 5.67 -6.99
N ILE A 116 19.44 5.26 -6.58
CA ILE A 116 18.43 6.19 -6.06
C ILE A 116 18.64 6.58 -4.60
N ALA A 117 19.56 5.91 -3.89
CA ALA A 117 19.96 6.31 -2.54
C ALA A 117 20.92 7.48 -2.52
N LYS A 118 21.65 7.72 -3.61
CA LYS A 118 22.66 8.76 -3.72
C LYS A 118 23.69 8.67 -2.57
N ASP A 119 23.88 9.76 -1.84
CA ASP A 119 24.87 9.85 -0.75
C ASP A 119 24.39 9.27 0.60
N ARG A 120 23.23 8.57 0.63
CA ARG A 120 22.71 8.02 1.89
C ARG A 120 23.57 6.86 2.37
N GLU A 121 23.85 6.89 3.67
CA GLU A 121 24.55 5.82 4.37
C GLU A 121 23.57 4.67 4.72
N GLY A 122 24.12 3.48 4.89
CA GLY A 122 23.36 2.29 5.27
C GLY A 122 23.72 1.08 4.42
N VAL A 123 22.98 0.01 4.57
CA VAL A 123 23.12 -1.19 3.73
C VAL A 123 22.58 -0.89 2.34
N ILE A 124 23.45 -0.97 1.34
CA ILE A 124 23.06 -0.73 -0.05
C ILE A 124 22.52 -2.03 -0.65
N VAL A 125 21.32 -1.94 -1.19
CA VAL A 125 20.57 -3.07 -1.75
C VAL A 125 20.43 -2.93 -3.26
N LEU A 126 20.80 -3.96 -3.99
CA LEU A 126 20.39 -4.16 -5.37
C LEU A 126 18.95 -4.72 -5.37
N ALA A 127 18.01 -3.92 -5.82
CA ALA A 127 16.65 -4.38 -6.13
C ALA A 127 16.60 -4.77 -7.62
N ASN A 128 16.21 -6.01 -7.91
CA ASN A 128 16.20 -6.51 -9.28
C ASN A 128 15.14 -7.60 -9.48
N GLY A 129 14.74 -7.82 -10.71
CA GLY A 129 13.82 -8.86 -11.11
C GLY A 129 13.36 -8.71 -12.56
N ILE A 130 12.38 -9.49 -12.95
CA ILE A 130 11.81 -9.49 -14.29
C ILE A 130 10.31 -9.18 -14.19
N VAL A 131 9.83 -8.30 -15.06
CA VAL A 131 8.41 -8.08 -15.26
C VAL A 131 7.91 -9.04 -16.35
N ARG A 132 6.91 -9.87 -16.04
CA ARG A 132 6.36 -10.91 -16.91
C ARG A 132 4.85 -10.78 -17.04
N ASP A 133 4.31 -11.37 -18.08
CA ASP A 133 2.87 -11.66 -18.15
C ASP A 133 2.52 -12.95 -17.37
N THR A 134 1.23 -13.28 -17.28
CA THR A 134 0.74 -14.51 -16.62
C THR A 134 1.09 -15.79 -17.35
N LEU A 135 1.63 -15.73 -18.56
CA LEU A 135 2.15 -16.87 -19.32
C LEU A 135 3.66 -17.07 -19.14
N GLY A 136 4.30 -16.17 -18.39
CA GLY A 136 5.73 -16.19 -18.11
C GLY A 136 6.58 -15.44 -19.14
N ASN A 137 6.00 -14.80 -20.14
CA ASN A 137 6.74 -14.03 -21.13
C ASN A 137 7.25 -12.73 -20.50
N PRO A 138 8.52 -12.33 -20.72
CA PRO A 138 9.02 -11.05 -20.26
C PRO A 138 8.29 -9.89 -20.95
N LEU A 139 8.19 -8.76 -20.27
CA LEU A 139 7.55 -7.55 -20.76
C LEU A 139 8.59 -6.42 -20.93
N PRO A 140 9.21 -6.30 -22.10
CA PRO A 140 10.11 -5.19 -22.42
C PRO A 140 9.37 -3.85 -22.36
N GLY A 141 10.06 -2.80 -21.88
CA GLY A 141 9.50 -1.47 -21.80
C GLY A 141 8.37 -1.32 -20.72
N ALA A 142 8.20 -2.31 -19.86
CA ALA A 142 7.32 -2.16 -18.71
C ALA A 142 7.86 -1.05 -17.78
N ILE A 143 6.97 -0.25 -17.21
CA ILE A 143 7.35 0.80 -16.28
C ILE A 143 7.31 0.26 -14.86
N VAL A 144 8.42 0.37 -14.16
CA VAL A 144 8.58 0.07 -12.74
C VAL A 144 8.83 1.39 -12.02
N ASP A 145 7.79 1.91 -11.38
CA ASP A 145 7.85 3.11 -10.54
C ASP A 145 8.04 2.66 -9.09
N THR A 146 9.04 3.18 -8.38
CA THR A 146 9.36 2.78 -7.00
C THR A 146 9.55 3.98 -6.09
N TRP A 147 9.20 3.81 -4.81
CA TRP A 147 9.47 4.76 -3.74
C TRP A 147 9.60 4.06 -2.40
N GLN A 148 10.31 4.67 -1.46
CA GLN A 148 10.59 4.06 -0.17
C GLN A 148 10.97 5.08 0.91
N ALA A 149 10.94 4.63 2.17
CA ALA A 149 11.60 5.30 3.28
C ALA A 149 13.13 5.09 3.22
N ASP A 150 13.87 5.93 3.89
CA ASP A 150 15.32 5.79 4.08
C ASP A 150 15.69 4.80 5.22
N GLY A 151 17.00 4.70 5.51
CA GLY A 151 17.53 3.89 6.60
C GLY A 151 17.16 4.36 8.01
N SER A 152 16.46 5.49 8.16
CA SER A 152 15.89 5.96 9.43
C SER A 152 14.38 5.69 9.55
N GLY A 153 13.72 5.31 8.45
CA GLY A 153 12.27 5.10 8.37
C GLY A 153 11.50 6.35 7.94
N MET A 154 12.19 7.37 7.42
CA MET A 154 11.60 8.62 6.94
C MET A 154 11.49 8.63 5.41
N TYR A 155 10.37 9.07 4.88
CA TYR A 155 10.27 9.40 3.46
C TYR A 155 10.80 10.83 3.21
N PRO A 156 11.51 11.06 2.09
CA PRO A 156 12.06 12.39 1.80
C PRO A 156 11.03 13.52 1.83
N ILE A 157 9.78 13.26 1.45
CA ILE A 157 8.69 14.24 1.51
C ILE A 157 8.33 14.68 2.95
N GLN A 158 8.70 13.91 3.95
CA GLN A 158 8.44 14.24 5.37
C GLN A 158 9.50 15.17 5.95
N ASP A 159 10.59 15.40 5.25
CA ASP A 159 11.72 16.24 5.67
C ASP A 159 11.96 17.36 4.66
N ALA A 160 11.58 18.58 5.03
CA ALA A 160 11.73 19.76 4.17
C ALA A 160 13.18 20.09 3.79
N SER A 161 14.19 19.51 4.45
CA SER A 161 15.61 19.64 4.10
C SER A 161 16.02 18.71 2.96
N GLN A 162 15.21 17.74 2.58
CA GLN A 162 15.46 16.76 1.53
C GLN A 162 14.70 17.11 0.24
N ASN A 163 15.21 16.61 -0.88
CA ASN A 163 14.42 16.64 -2.11
C ASN A 163 13.34 15.55 -2.05
N ALA A 164 12.07 15.96 -2.14
CA ALA A 164 10.92 15.05 -2.06
C ALA A 164 10.95 13.93 -3.12
N MET A 165 11.70 14.11 -4.22
CA MET A 165 11.88 13.11 -5.28
C MET A 165 13.06 12.16 -5.04
N ASP A 166 13.80 12.26 -3.95
CA ASP A 166 14.82 11.28 -3.59
C ASP A 166 14.17 9.95 -3.17
N LEU A 167 14.94 8.85 -3.25
CA LEU A 167 14.49 7.48 -3.00
C LEU A 167 13.27 7.10 -3.84
N ARG A 168 13.20 7.67 -5.05
CA ARG A 168 12.18 7.40 -6.07
C ARG A 168 12.88 7.21 -7.41
N GLY A 169 12.31 6.34 -8.23
CA GLY A 169 12.80 6.13 -9.59
C GLY A 169 11.70 5.52 -10.46
N ARG A 170 11.74 5.87 -11.74
CA ARG A 170 10.88 5.29 -12.77
C ARG A 170 11.76 4.65 -13.81
N PHE A 171 11.75 3.33 -13.85
CA PHE A 171 12.57 2.51 -14.71
C PHE A 171 11.75 1.93 -15.85
N SER A 172 12.35 1.81 -17.04
CA SER A 172 11.82 1.02 -18.13
C SER A 172 12.59 -0.30 -18.19
N THR A 173 11.89 -1.43 -18.21
CA THR A 173 12.55 -2.74 -18.34
C THR A 173 13.27 -2.88 -19.67
N ASP A 174 14.36 -3.65 -19.69
CA ASP A 174 15.13 -3.98 -20.89
C ASP A 174 14.41 -5.01 -21.81
N ASP A 175 15.09 -5.45 -22.85
CA ASP A 175 14.55 -6.39 -23.83
C ASP A 175 14.21 -7.77 -23.25
N GLU A 176 14.80 -8.13 -22.11
CA GLU A 176 14.52 -9.35 -21.34
C GLU A 176 13.51 -9.12 -20.20
N GLY A 177 12.89 -7.91 -20.15
CA GLY A 177 11.93 -7.55 -19.13
C GLY A 177 12.54 -7.27 -17.75
N ARG A 178 13.88 -7.12 -17.66
CA ARG A 178 14.57 -6.92 -16.37
C ARG A 178 14.50 -5.47 -15.91
N TYR A 179 14.37 -5.30 -14.61
CA TYR A 179 14.61 -4.04 -13.91
C TYR A 179 15.67 -4.24 -12.83
N TYR A 180 16.51 -3.27 -12.60
CA TYR A 180 17.53 -3.30 -11.56
C TYR A 180 18.00 -1.87 -11.22
N TYR A 181 18.22 -1.64 -9.93
CA TYR A 181 18.73 -0.38 -9.39
C TYR A 181 19.32 -0.60 -8.01
N THR A 182 20.13 0.33 -7.52
CA THR A 182 20.61 0.31 -6.14
C THR A 182 19.89 1.35 -5.30
N THR A 183 19.73 1.03 -4.02
CA THR A 183 19.11 1.90 -3.02
C THR A 183 19.56 1.53 -1.62
N VAL A 184 19.19 2.32 -0.61
CA VAL A 184 19.43 1.99 0.80
C VAL A 184 18.33 1.08 1.33
N LEU A 185 18.69 0.10 2.18
CA LEU A 185 17.70 -0.73 2.88
C LEU A 185 16.84 0.16 3.79
N PRO A 186 15.50 0.18 3.62
CA PRO A 186 14.63 0.96 4.48
C PRO A 186 14.58 0.38 5.89
N LYS A 187 14.19 1.21 6.84
CA LYS A 187 13.87 0.76 8.19
C LYS A 187 12.36 0.68 8.39
N SER A 188 11.93 -0.19 9.31
CA SER A 188 10.55 -0.21 9.78
C SER A 188 10.19 1.12 10.42
N TYR A 189 8.98 1.62 10.22
CA TYR A 189 8.52 2.91 10.70
C TYR A 189 7.07 2.83 11.20
N THR A 190 6.64 3.84 11.95
CA THR A 190 5.25 3.91 12.42
C THR A 190 4.38 4.71 11.46
N VAL A 191 3.16 4.25 11.26
CA VAL A 191 2.11 5.12 10.68
C VAL A 191 1.85 6.32 11.62
N PRO A 192 1.23 7.42 11.14
CA PRO A 192 0.82 8.51 12.01
C PRO A 192 0.01 8.00 13.21
N TYR A 193 0.38 8.47 14.41
CA TYR A 193 -0.02 7.81 15.67
C TYR A 193 -0.48 8.81 16.75
N ASP A 194 -0.43 10.07 16.41
CA ASP A 194 -0.78 11.22 17.24
C ASP A 194 -2.27 11.60 17.16
N GLY A 195 -2.98 11.14 16.13
CA GLY A 195 -4.38 11.45 15.86
C GLY A 195 -5.40 10.45 16.44
N PRO A 196 -6.67 10.58 16.02
CA PRO A 196 -7.76 9.69 16.43
C PRO A 196 -7.47 8.21 16.18
N VAL A 197 -6.91 7.87 15.00
CA VAL A 197 -6.56 6.49 14.65
C VAL A 197 -5.46 5.95 15.56
N GLY A 198 -4.48 6.78 15.96
CA GLY A 198 -3.50 6.41 16.97
C GLY A 198 -4.12 6.11 18.33
N LYS A 199 -5.18 6.87 18.74
CA LYS A 199 -5.95 6.56 19.95
C LYS A 199 -6.67 5.20 19.83
N LEU A 200 -7.24 4.92 18.66
CA LEU A 200 -7.89 3.62 18.37
C LEU A 200 -6.91 2.46 18.49
N LEU A 201 -5.72 2.57 17.89
CA LEU A 201 -4.68 1.54 17.99
C LEU A 201 -4.28 1.29 19.45
N ARG A 202 -4.07 2.35 20.24
CA ARG A 202 -3.76 2.23 21.68
C ARG A 202 -4.89 1.57 22.46
N ALA A 203 -6.13 1.96 22.21
CA ALA A 203 -7.30 1.37 22.87
C ALA A 203 -7.42 -0.14 22.56
N GLY A 204 -7.06 -0.56 21.33
CA GLY A 204 -7.01 -1.95 20.91
C GLY A 204 -5.72 -2.68 21.27
N ASN A 205 -4.81 -2.07 22.06
CA ASN A 205 -3.48 -2.60 22.39
C ASN A 205 -2.68 -3.03 21.15
N ARG A 206 -2.79 -2.25 20.07
CA ARG A 206 -2.04 -2.47 18.82
C ARG A 206 -0.92 -1.44 18.67
N HIS A 207 0.22 -1.88 18.16
CA HIS A 207 1.31 -0.98 17.75
C HIS A 207 1.00 -0.32 16.39
N ALA A 208 1.78 0.72 16.06
CA ALA A 208 1.66 1.46 14.81
C ALA A 208 2.75 1.11 13.78
N TRP A 209 3.60 0.12 14.05
CA TRP A 209 4.76 -0.22 13.23
C TRP A 209 4.37 -0.92 11.93
N ARG A 210 5.01 -0.52 10.86
CA ARG A 210 5.04 -1.19 9.57
C ARG A 210 6.35 -1.93 9.38
N SER A 211 6.28 -3.12 8.77
CA SER A 211 7.45 -3.84 8.30
C SER A 211 8.19 -3.02 7.24
N LYS A 212 9.51 -3.06 7.19
CA LYS A 212 10.30 -2.42 6.13
C LYS A 212 9.91 -2.94 4.76
N HIS A 213 9.77 -2.04 3.78
CA HIS A 213 9.30 -2.38 2.45
C HIS A 213 9.76 -1.39 1.38
N PHE A 214 9.76 -1.85 0.15
CA PHE A 214 9.76 -1.01 -1.04
C PHE A 214 8.35 -0.95 -1.60
N HIS A 215 7.92 0.22 -2.04
CA HIS A 215 6.69 0.37 -2.83
C HIS A 215 6.98 0.26 -4.32
N TYR A 216 6.02 -0.27 -5.05
CA TYR A 216 6.07 -0.37 -6.50
C TYR A 216 4.71 -0.06 -7.14
N MET A 217 4.77 0.66 -8.28
CA MET A 217 3.70 0.68 -9.25
C MET A 217 4.27 0.15 -10.57
N VAL A 218 3.72 -0.96 -11.06
CA VAL A 218 4.24 -1.62 -12.25
C VAL A 218 3.16 -1.71 -13.30
N GLY A 219 3.48 -1.31 -14.53
CA GLY A 219 2.53 -1.32 -15.64
C GLY A 219 3.19 -1.52 -17.00
N ALA A 220 2.45 -2.10 -17.93
CA ALA A 220 2.86 -2.27 -19.31
C ALA A 220 1.64 -2.06 -20.24
N PRO A 221 1.85 -1.73 -21.54
CA PRO A 221 0.75 -1.60 -22.48
C PRO A 221 -0.14 -2.86 -22.54
N ARG A 222 -1.45 -2.69 -22.49
CA ARG A 222 -2.46 -3.76 -22.47
C ARG A 222 -2.42 -4.69 -21.25
N MET A 223 -1.62 -4.37 -20.27
CA MET A 223 -1.59 -5.06 -18.98
C MET A 223 -2.29 -4.22 -17.91
N ARG A 224 -2.86 -4.88 -16.94
CA ARG A 224 -3.39 -4.24 -15.74
C ARG A 224 -2.20 -3.79 -14.88
N ALA A 225 -2.11 -2.49 -14.65
CA ALA A 225 -1.12 -1.97 -13.71
C ALA A 225 -1.41 -2.45 -12.29
N ILE A 226 -0.36 -2.72 -11.55
CA ILE A 226 -0.42 -3.13 -10.14
C ILE A 226 0.22 -2.06 -9.25
N ILE A 227 -0.31 -1.94 -8.04
CA ILE A 227 0.32 -1.24 -6.92
C ILE A 227 0.60 -2.29 -5.87
N THR A 228 1.84 -2.38 -5.43
CA THR A 228 2.26 -3.43 -4.49
C THR A 228 3.44 -2.97 -3.63
N GLU A 229 3.78 -3.79 -2.66
CA GLU A 229 4.93 -3.59 -1.78
C GLU A 229 5.77 -4.86 -1.77
N VAL A 230 7.09 -4.73 -1.64
CA VAL A 230 7.99 -5.86 -1.39
C VAL A 230 8.58 -5.71 0.01
N PHE A 231 8.25 -6.66 0.86
CA PHE A 231 8.70 -6.73 2.26
C PHE A 231 9.95 -7.59 2.39
N PHE A 232 10.61 -7.54 3.53
CA PHE A 232 11.86 -8.26 3.74
C PHE A 232 11.72 -9.35 4.80
N GLU A 233 12.11 -10.59 4.44
CA GLU A 233 12.13 -11.73 5.36
C GLU A 233 12.91 -11.40 6.63
N GLY A 234 12.37 -11.79 7.78
CA GLY A 234 12.99 -11.59 9.09
C GLY A 234 12.82 -10.19 9.69
N ASP A 235 11.97 -9.35 9.11
CA ASP A 235 11.59 -8.10 9.77
C ASP A 235 10.76 -8.35 11.02
N GLU A 236 10.99 -7.56 12.07
CA GLU A 236 10.33 -7.70 13.37
C GLU A 236 8.80 -7.60 13.28
N TYR A 237 8.30 -6.79 12.33
CA TYR A 237 6.86 -6.51 12.19
C TYR A 237 6.21 -7.25 11.02
N ILE A 238 6.90 -8.24 10.42
CA ILE A 238 6.41 -8.96 9.22
C ILE A 238 5.07 -9.66 9.45
N ASP A 239 4.84 -10.18 10.65
CA ASP A 239 3.62 -10.88 11.03
C ASP A 239 2.59 -9.97 11.73
N SER A 240 2.91 -8.69 11.95
CA SER A 240 2.08 -7.76 12.72
C SER A 240 1.95 -6.38 12.11
N ASP A 241 2.25 -6.23 10.82
CA ASP A 241 2.17 -4.95 10.09
C ASP A 241 0.86 -4.22 10.39
N ALA A 242 0.98 -2.97 10.85
CA ALA A 242 -0.14 -2.20 11.39
C ALA A 242 -1.29 -1.98 10.40
N VAL A 243 -1.02 -2.08 9.08
CA VAL A 243 -2.00 -1.86 8.00
C VAL A 243 -2.31 -3.13 7.21
N PHE A 244 -1.85 -4.29 7.68
CA PHE A 244 -2.10 -5.58 7.02
C PHE A 244 -1.62 -5.61 5.57
N GLY A 245 -0.53 -4.91 5.23
CA GLY A 245 0.03 -4.84 3.88
C GLY A 245 0.74 -6.12 3.46
N VAL A 246 1.33 -6.84 4.42
CA VAL A 246 2.15 -8.01 4.15
C VAL A 246 1.34 -9.17 3.56
N ARG A 247 1.82 -9.71 2.43
CA ARG A 247 1.37 -10.97 1.83
C ARG A 247 2.57 -11.89 1.74
N ARG A 248 2.38 -13.19 1.92
CA ARG A 248 3.49 -14.17 1.84
C ARG A 248 4.22 -14.12 0.50
N SER A 249 3.49 -13.91 -0.59
CA SER A 249 4.05 -13.80 -1.95
C SER A 249 4.84 -12.51 -2.18
N LEU A 250 4.67 -11.49 -1.31
CA LEU A 250 5.35 -10.20 -1.39
C LEU A 250 6.57 -10.10 -0.48
N ILE A 251 6.99 -11.21 0.14
CA ILE A 251 8.18 -11.24 0.99
C ILE A 251 9.39 -11.63 0.17
N GLY A 252 10.30 -10.66 0.00
CA GLY A 252 11.60 -10.84 -0.64
C GLY A 252 12.66 -11.27 0.38
N LYS A 253 13.60 -12.10 -0.08
CA LYS A 253 14.74 -12.52 0.73
C LYS A 253 15.96 -11.66 0.43
N LEU A 254 16.49 -11.01 1.47
CA LEU A 254 17.72 -10.25 1.37
C LEU A 254 18.92 -11.21 1.37
N LYS A 255 19.71 -11.20 0.30
CA LYS A 255 20.92 -12.01 0.13
C LYS A 255 22.15 -11.11 0.19
N ARG A 256 23.15 -11.47 0.99
CA ARG A 256 24.42 -10.74 1.04
C ARG A 256 25.12 -10.83 -0.32
N VAL A 257 25.71 -9.72 -0.76
CA VAL A 257 26.59 -9.67 -1.92
C VAL A 257 28.04 -9.62 -1.43
N PRO A 258 28.87 -10.66 -1.71
CA PRO A 258 30.29 -10.63 -1.38
C PRO A 258 31.01 -9.46 -2.05
N SER A 259 32.03 -8.90 -1.40
CA SER A 259 32.78 -7.75 -1.93
C SER A 259 33.52 -8.06 -3.23
N ASP A 260 33.84 -9.31 -3.48
CA ASP A 260 34.53 -9.82 -4.66
C ASP A 260 33.57 -10.45 -5.71
N ALA A 261 32.26 -10.44 -5.45
CA ALA A 261 31.29 -10.99 -6.39
C ALA A 261 31.31 -10.22 -7.72
N ASN A 262 31.33 -10.96 -8.82
CA ASN A 262 31.05 -10.40 -10.13
C ASN A 262 29.54 -10.15 -10.28
N LEU A 263 29.15 -8.92 -10.58
CA LEU A 263 27.75 -8.54 -10.76
C LEU A 263 27.40 -8.58 -12.25
N GLU A 264 26.22 -9.08 -12.53
CA GLU A 264 25.71 -9.21 -13.91
C GLU A 264 25.19 -7.88 -14.49
N TYR A 265 25.05 -6.84 -13.64
CA TYR A 265 24.52 -5.54 -13.99
C TYR A 265 25.60 -4.46 -13.92
N ASP A 266 25.51 -3.47 -14.79
CA ASP A 266 26.27 -2.22 -14.67
C ASP A 266 25.56 -1.32 -13.66
N LEU A 267 26.20 -1.06 -12.52
CA LEU A 267 25.61 -0.36 -11.38
C LEU A 267 26.42 0.87 -11.01
N GLU A 268 25.75 2.00 -10.79
CA GLU A 268 26.40 3.23 -10.30
C GLU A 268 27.00 3.05 -8.90
N ARG A 269 26.41 2.19 -8.07
CA ARG A 269 26.92 1.90 -6.72
C ARG A 269 26.93 0.41 -6.43
N ARG A 270 28.03 -0.07 -5.84
CA ARG A 270 28.14 -1.47 -5.45
C ARG A 270 27.19 -1.79 -4.27
N PRO A 271 26.35 -2.82 -4.36
CA PRO A 271 25.48 -3.23 -3.28
C PRO A 271 26.18 -4.11 -2.23
N ASP A 272 25.74 -4.03 -0.99
CA ASP A 272 26.07 -4.94 0.12
C ASP A 272 25.19 -6.20 0.13
N ALA A 273 23.95 -6.03 -0.37
CA ALA A 273 22.94 -7.07 -0.44
C ALA A 273 22.10 -6.94 -1.72
N ARG A 274 21.35 -8.00 -2.04
CA ARG A 274 20.37 -7.99 -3.13
C ARG A 274 19.04 -8.59 -2.70
N VAL A 275 17.97 -8.12 -3.32
CA VAL A 275 16.65 -8.72 -3.29
C VAL A 275 16.20 -8.96 -4.72
N ASP A 276 15.86 -10.21 -5.02
CA ASP A 276 15.34 -10.62 -6.31
C ASP A 276 13.80 -10.73 -6.19
N PHE A 277 13.07 -10.00 -7.02
CA PHE A 277 11.60 -10.05 -7.01
C PHE A 277 11.02 -9.84 -8.41
N ASP A 278 10.33 -10.85 -8.92
CA ASP A 278 9.66 -10.79 -10.23
C ASP A 278 8.24 -10.24 -10.07
N PHE A 279 7.82 -9.38 -10.99
CA PHE A 279 6.44 -8.91 -11.08
C PHE A 279 5.70 -9.61 -12.21
N VAL A 280 4.48 -10.06 -11.92
CA VAL A 280 3.60 -10.69 -12.91
C VAL A 280 2.39 -9.80 -13.14
N LEU A 281 2.18 -9.39 -14.38
CA LEU A 281 1.04 -8.55 -14.78
C LEU A 281 0.00 -9.39 -15.52
N ALA A 282 -1.27 -9.27 -15.10
CA ALA A 282 -2.40 -9.84 -15.82
C ALA A 282 -2.80 -8.93 -16.98
N PRO A 283 -3.41 -9.46 -18.07
CA PRO A 283 -3.98 -8.64 -19.14
C PRO A 283 -5.00 -7.64 -18.59
N ALA A 284 -5.07 -6.46 -19.21
CA ALA A 284 -6.18 -5.53 -18.99
C ALA A 284 -7.48 -6.18 -19.49
N ALA A 285 -8.59 -5.92 -18.75
CA ALA A 285 -9.92 -6.45 -19.10
C ALA A 285 -10.48 -5.75 -20.35
#